data_838ae7b327ab84c78fe4c69a9fac4ef9
#
_entry.id   838ae7b327ab84c78fe4c69a9fac4ef9
#
_cell.length_a   1.000
_cell.length_b   1.000
_cell.length_c   1.000
_cell.angle_alpha   90.00
_cell.angle_beta   90.00
_cell.angle_gamma   90.00
#
_symmetry.space_group_name_H-M   'P 1'
#
loop_
_entity.id
_entity.type
_entity.pdbx_description
1 polymer ?
#
loop_
_entity_poly.entity_id
_entity_poly.type
_entity_poly.pdbx_seq_one_letter_code
_entity_poly.pdbx_strand_id
1 'polypeptide(L)'
;MRVAARILIGVMLVVLGFVLARRLGLLSGARPVAPPVAPETVATPPLPAPATQSLAQTPVSPSPAPPAERPPPVPPPPLERIQWEQSIDDVLMADADAPRKARQLLELYPTMPEAAQAEVAQHLANLLPDTNFTAVAHLLTNALTPQGVVDVLVGDLLNRPNKVKLPLMLDVARAAGHPWRAEAKQMLEMYVERDFGEDWAAWDQAVQAWLKENPD
;
A
#
# COMPACT_ATOMS: atom_id res chain seq x y z
N MET A 1 -27.50 -15.64 -1.23
CA MET A 1 -26.52 -15.95 -0.16
C MET A 1 -25.34 -16.83 -0.58
N ARG A 2 -25.48 -17.87 -1.41
CA ARG A 2 -24.35 -18.76 -1.78
C ARG A 2 -23.34 -18.19 -2.80
N VAL A 3 -23.74 -17.22 -3.62
CA VAL A 3 -22.87 -16.58 -4.64
C VAL A 3 -21.96 -15.53 -4.00
N ALA A 4 -22.50 -14.70 -3.09
CA ALA A 4 -21.72 -13.69 -2.37
C ALA A 4 -20.59 -14.29 -1.51
N ALA A 5 -20.84 -15.45 -0.85
CA ALA A 5 -19.82 -16.16 -0.07
C ALA A 5 -18.68 -16.71 -0.94
N ARG A 6 -18.95 -17.10 -2.18
CA ARG A 6 -17.92 -17.62 -3.10
C ARG A 6 -17.03 -16.50 -3.65
N ILE A 7 -17.61 -15.32 -3.89
CA ILE A 7 -16.87 -14.13 -4.33
C ILE A 7 -15.94 -13.64 -3.20
N LEU A 8 -16.44 -13.61 -1.95
CA LEU A 8 -15.66 -13.18 -0.79
C LEU A 8 -14.43 -14.09 -0.55
N ILE A 9 -14.60 -15.42 -0.66
CA ILE A 9 -13.50 -16.38 -0.51
C ILE A 9 -12.47 -16.21 -1.64
N GLY A 10 -12.92 -15.98 -2.87
CA GLY A 10 -12.04 -15.73 -4.02
C GLY A 10 -11.18 -14.48 -3.86
N VAL A 11 -11.78 -13.38 -3.42
CA VAL A 11 -11.08 -12.11 -3.16
C VAL A 11 -10.06 -12.27 -2.03
N MET A 12 -10.43 -12.95 -0.94
CA MET A 12 -9.53 -13.17 0.19
C MET A 12 -8.29 -14.00 -0.20
N LEU A 13 -8.46 -15.01 -1.05
CA LEU A 13 -7.34 -15.83 -1.53
C LEU A 13 -6.41 -15.06 -2.48
N VAL A 14 -6.96 -14.19 -3.33
CA VAL A 14 -6.16 -13.34 -4.24
C VAL A 14 -5.35 -12.32 -3.45
N VAL A 15 -5.95 -11.65 -2.46
CA VAL A 15 -5.26 -10.66 -1.61
C VAL A 15 -4.19 -11.32 -0.75
N LEU A 16 -4.49 -12.47 -0.15
CA LEU A 16 -3.51 -13.23 0.65
C LEU A 16 -2.34 -13.71 -0.22
N GLY A 17 -2.62 -14.17 -1.45
CA GLY A 17 -1.60 -14.56 -2.43
C GLY A 17 -0.71 -13.39 -2.85
N PHE A 18 -1.29 -12.20 -3.03
CA PHE A 18 -0.58 -11.00 -3.44
C PHE A 18 0.34 -10.45 -2.33
N VAL A 19 -0.16 -10.40 -1.09
CA VAL A 19 0.63 -10.00 0.10
C VAL A 19 1.79 -10.98 0.32
N LEU A 20 1.54 -12.28 0.18
CA LEU A 20 2.58 -13.29 0.32
C LEU A 20 3.62 -13.22 -0.82
N ALA A 21 3.20 -12.99 -2.06
CA ALA A 21 4.08 -12.84 -3.22
C ALA A 21 4.98 -11.60 -3.09
N ARG A 22 4.45 -10.49 -2.53
CA ARG A 22 5.22 -9.27 -2.25
C ARG A 22 6.24 -9.46 -1.12
N ARG A 23 5.89 -10.18 -0.06
CA ARG A 23 6.83 -10.54 1.03
C ARG A 23 7.93 -11.47 0.58
N LEU A 24 7.69 -12.32 -0.39
CA LEU A 24 8.68 -13.26 -0.94
C LEU A 24 9.51 -12.65 -2.08
N GLY A 25 9.31 -11.38 -2.43
CA GLY A 25 10.06 -10.70 -3.50
C GLY A 25 9.78 -11.23 -4.91
N LEU A 26 8.73 -12.05 -5.09
CA LEU A 26 8.40 -12.70 -6.36
C LEU A 26 7.77 -11.75 -7.40
N LEU A 27 7.40 -10.51 -7.01
CA LEU A 27 6.81 -9.50 -7.89
C LEU A 27 7.81 -8.42 -8.32
N SER A 28 9.11 -8.71 -8.30
CA SER A 28 10.13 -7.80 -8.83
C SER A 28 10.11 -7.87 -10.35
N GLY A 29 9.41 -6.93 -10.97
CA GLY A 29 9.63 -6.35 -12.29
C GLY A 29 9.95 -7.27 -13.44
N ALA A 30 9.01 -7.99 -14.02
CA ALA A 30 9.10 -8.39 -15.41
C ALA A 30 8.72 -7.19 -16.31
N ARG A 31 9.72 -6.50 -16.89
CA ARG A 31 9.50 -5.59 -18.00
C ARG A 31 8.83 -6.35 -19.14
N PRO A 32 7.80 -5.83 -19.79
CA PRO A 32 7.26 -6.41 -21.00
C PRO A 32 8.33 -6.36 -22.09
N VAL A 33 8.77 -7.52 -22.54
CA VAL A 33 9.59 -7.68 -23.74
C VAL A 33 8.69 -7.39 -24.94
N ALA A 34 9.04 -6.38 -25.73
CA ALA A 34 8.37 -6.09 -26.99
C ALA A 34 8.48 -7.29 -27.94
N PRO A 35 7.43 -7.60 -28.71
CA PRO A 35 7.48 -8.70 -29.69
C PRO A 35 8.52 -8.43 -30.79
N PRO A 36 9.20 -9.47 -31.32
CA PRO A 36 10.19 -9.31 -32.39
C PRO A 36 9.50 -8.88 -33.68
N VAL A 37 9.98 -7.76 -34.23
CA VAL A 37 9.60 -7.29 -35.55
C VAL A 37 10.24 -8.22 -36.56
N ALA A 38 9.45 -8.75 -37.51
CA ALA A 38 9.89 -9.58 -38.63
C ALA A 38 10.80 -8.79 -39.55
N PRO A 39 11.81 -9.44 -40.21
CA PRO A 39 12.74 -8.75 -41.10
C PRO A 39 12.06 -8.44 -42.44
N GLU A 40 11.92 -7.16 -42.78
CA GLU A 40 11.66 -6.71 -44.15
C GLU A 40 12.98 -6.73 -44.93
N THR A 41 12.97 -7.53 -45.98
CA THR A 41 14.03 -7.62 -47.02
C THR A 41 13.92 -6.41 -47.92
N VAL A 42 14.89 -5.49 -47.90
CA VAL A 42 15.05 -4.45 -48.94
C VAL A 42 16.47 -4.42 -49.44
N ALA A 43 16.53 -4.37 -50.77
CA ALA A 43 17.66 -4.51 -51.66
C ALA A 43 18.80 -3.49 -51.44
N THR A 44 20.01 -3.96 -51.67
CA THR A 44 21.29 -3.23 -51.70
C THR A 44 21.40 -2.35 -52.96
N PRO A 45 21.90 -1.13 -52.86
CA PRO A 45 22.75 -0.49 -53.87
C PRO A 45 24.13 -0.07 -53.30
N PRO A 46 25.10 0.23 -54.18
CA PRO A 46 26.52 -0.03 -53.92
C PRO A 46 27.28 1.10 -53.23
N LEU A 47 28.44 0.73 -52.64
CA LEU A 47 29.42 1.57 -51.93
C LEU A 47 29.94 2.75 -52.77
N PRO A 48 30.26 3.85 -52.06
CA PRO A 48 31.51 4.57 -52.30
C PRO A 48 32.42 4.61 -51.05
N ALA A 49 33.70 4.73 -51.33
CA ALA A 49 34.86 4.56 -50.48
C ALA A 49 35.07 5.63 -49.35
N PRO A 50 36.09 5.44 -48.50
CA PRO A 50 36.09 5.86 -47.08
C PRO A 50 36.48 7.32 -46.89
N ALA A 51 35.71 8.04 -46.07
CA ALA A 51 36.14 9.33 -45.49
C ALA A 51 36.34 9.12 -44.01
N THR A 52 37.59 9.31 -43.61
CA THR A 52 38.05 9.38 -42.23
C THR A 52 37.31 10.50 -41.50
N GLN A 53 36.44 10.15 -40.55
CA GLN A 53 35.85 11.12 -39.62
C GLN A 53 36.21 10.78 -38.19
N SER A 54 36.89 11.76 -37.66
CA SER A 54 37.27 12.02 -36.27
C SER A 54 36.24 11.56 -35.25
N LEU A 55 36.69 10.75 -34.29
CA LEU A 55 35.97 10.38 -33.06
C LEU A 55 35.72 11.61 -32.19
N ALA A 56 34.58 12.26 -32.36
CA ALA A 56 34.06 13.14 -31.36
C ALA A 56 33.38 12.30 -30.28
N GLN A 57 34.01 12.18 -29.14
CA GLN A 57 33.43 11.55 -27.95
C GLN A 57 32.23 12.38 -27.49
N THR A 58 31.05 11.85 -27.67
CA THR A 58 29.84 12.36 -27.04
C THR A 58 29.95 12.14 -25.51
N PRO A 59 29.77 13.17 -24.64
CA PRO A 59 29.78 12.96 -23.21
C PRO A 59 28.58 12.06 -22.85
N VAL A 60 28.89 10.89 -22.32
CA VAL A 60 27.90 9.99 -21.72
C VAL A 60 27.32 10.68 -20.51
N SER A 61 26.08 11.11 -20.62
CA SER A 61 25.31 11.64 -19.48
C SER A 61 25.19 10.52 -18.43
N PRO A 62 25.56 10.73 -17.16
CA PRO A 62 25.45 9.70 -16.16
C PRO A 62 23.98 9.30 -16.01
N SER A 63 23.69 8.01 -16.19
CA SER A 63 22.39 7.40 -15.91
C SER A 63 22.04 7.71 -14.45
N PRO A 64 20.80 8.15 -14.15
CA PRO A 64 20.40 8.36 -12.77
C PRO A 64 20.55 7.06 -11.98
N ALA A 65 21.28 7.13 -10.87
CA ALA A 65 21.45 6.02 -9.97
C ALA A 65 20.05 5.54 -9.49
N PRO A 66 19.82 4.22 -9.39
CA PRO A 66 18.57 3.71 -8.80
C PRO A 66 18.36 4.32 -7.41
N PRO A 67 17.11 4.60 -7.01
CA PRO A 67 16.81 5.09 -5.67
C PRO A 67 17.47 4.17 -4.64
N ALA A 68 18.27 4.74 -3.76
CA ALA A 68 18.89 3.97 -2.68
C ALA A 68 17.79 3.29 -1.86
N GLU A 69 17.77 1.96 -1.88
CA GLU A 69 16.90 1.20 -0.99
C GLU A 69 17.17 1.65 0.44
N ARG A 70 16.12 2.09 1.13
CA ARG A 70 16.23 2.43 2.55
C ARG A 70 16.67 1.18 3.30
N PRO A 71 17.80 1.22 4.04
CA PRO A 71 18.21 0.05 4.80
C PRO A 71 17.06 -0.40 5.72
N PRO A 72 16.88 -1.71 5.92
CA PRO A 72 15.87 -2.22 6.84
C PRO A 72 16.05 -1.58 8.22
N PRO A 73 14.97 -1.25 8.93
CA PRO A 73 15.05 -0.66 10.26
C PRO A 73 15.86 -1.58 11.19
N VAL A 74 16.84 -1.00 11.84
CA VAL A 74 17.66 -1.73 12.84
C VAL A 74 16.77 -1.99 14.05
N PRO A 75 16.63 -3.24 14.52
CA PRO A 75 15.84 -3.52 15.72
C PRO A 75 16.41 -2.76 16.91
N PRO A 76 15.56 -2.18 17.77
CA PRO A 76 15.98 -1.43 18.95
C PRO A 76 16.81 -2.32 19.90
N PRO A 77 17.73 -1.72 20.67
CA PRO A 77 18.47 -2.45 21.70
C PRO A 77 17.52 -3.17 22.68
N PRO A 78 17.92 -4.31 23.25
CA PRO A 78 17.04 -5.13 24.09
C PRO A 78 16.40 -4.38 25.27
N LEU A 79 17.10 -3.43 25.89
CA LEU A 79 16.58 -2.64 27.02
C LEU A 79 15.48 -1.66 26.59
N GLU A 80 15.60 -1.01 25.44
CA GLU A 80 14.56 -0.11 24.91
C GLU A 80 13.31 -0.90 24.52
N ARG A 81 13.49 -2.12 24.00
CA ARG A 81 12.38 -3.02 23.69
C ARG A 81 11.54 -3.32 24.92
N ILE A 82 12.18 -3.71 26.02
CA ILE A 82 11.51 -4.00 27.28
C ILE A 82 10.70 -2.79 27.78
N GLN A 83 11.22 -1.57 27.62
CA GLN A 83 10.54 -0.36 28.09
C GLN A 83 9.26 -0.05 27.31
N TRP A 84 9.26 -0.12 25.99
CA TRP A 84 8.05 0.18 25.23
C TRP A 84 7.02 -0.96 25.26
N GLU A 85 7.47 -2.25 25.30
CA GLU A 85 6.60 -3.39 25.54
C GLU A 85 5.85 -3.22 26.88
N GLN A 86 6.54 -2.86 27.94
CA GLN A 86 5.93 -2.58 29.25
C GLN A 86 4.90 -1.45 29.17
N SER A 87 5.18 -0.37 28.42
CA SER A 87 4.24 0.74 28.25
C SER A 87 2.95 0.33 27.52
N ILE A 88 3.05 -0.54 26.53
CA ILE A 88 1.89 -1.11 25.83
C ILE A 88 1.11 -2.01 26.78
N ASP A 89 1.80 -2.91 27.50
CA ASP A 89 1.18 -3.83 28.45
C ASP A 89 0.45 -3.09 29.58
N ASP A 90 1.02 -2.01 30.12
CA ASP A 90 0.40 -1.19 31.15
C ASP A 90 -0.96 -0.62 30.68
N VAL A 91 -1.05 -0.18 29.43
CA VAL A 91 -2.31 0.27 28.84
C VAL A 91 -3.29 -0.88 28.63
N LEU A 92 -2.82 -2.02 28.15
CA LEU A 92 -3.67 -3.17 27.85
C LEU A 92 -4.22 -3.82 29.12
N MET A 93 -3.45 -3.81 30.21
CA MET A 93 -3.82 -4.39 31.50
C MET A 93 -4.59 -3.40 32.38
N ALA A 94 -4.66 -2.11 32.02
CA ALA A 94 -5.43 -1.11 32.76
C ALA A 94 -6.91 -1.51 32.83
N ASP A 95 -7.56 -1.17 33.96
CA ASP A 95 -9.01 -1.31 34.13
C ASP A 95 -9.73 -0.18 33.37
N ALA A 96 -9.82 -0.35 32.05
CA ALA A 96 -10.43 0.60 31.13
C ALA A 96 -11.12 -0.13 29.98
N ASP A 97 -12.13 0.51 29.38
CA ASP A 97 -12.79 -0.01 28.18
C ASP A 97 -11.89 0.07 26.91
N ALA A 98 -12.26 -0.68 25.90
CA ALA A 98 -11.49 -0.75 24.66
C ALA A 98 -11.29 0.62 23.98
N PRO A 99 -12.28 1.51 23.87
CA PRO A 99 -12.08 2.85 23.29
C PRO A 99 -11.10 3.72 24.09
N ARG A 100 -11.06 3.58 25.42
CA ARG A 100 -10.12 4.31 26.26
C ARG A 100 -8.71 3.79 26.11
N LYS A 101 -8.52 2.47 26.09
CA LYS A 101 -7.24 1.83 25.82
C LYS A 101 -6.69 2.24 24.43
N ALA A 102 -7.54 2.21 23.40
CA ALA A 102 -7.16 2.63 22.06
C ALA A 102 -6.70 4.10 22.03
N ARG A 103 -7.36 4.98 22.75
CA ARG A 103 -6.96 6.38 22.85
C ARG A 103 -5.61 6.55 23.55
N GLN A 104 -5.36 5.84 24.64
CA GLN A 104 -4.08 5.85 25.33
C GLN A 104 -2.94 5.33 24.44
N LEU A 105 -3.18 4.26 23.67
CA LEU A 105 -2.22 3.76 22.70
C LEU A 105 -1.93 4.78 21.59
N LEU A 106 -2.95 5.49 21.09
CA LEU A 106 -2.76 6.57 20.11
C LEU A 106 -1.94 7.75 20.68
N GLU A 107 -2.08 8.07 21.95
CA GLU A 107 -1.28 9.09 22.63
C GLU A 107 0.19 8.66 22.77
N LEU A 108 0.46 7.38 23.01
CA LEU A 108 1.80 6.82 23.09
C LEU A 108 2.48 6.66 21.72
N TYR A 109 1.71 6.39 20.69
CA TYR A 109 2.18 6.06 19.34
C TYR A 109 3.31 6.96 18.81
N PRO A 110 3.23 8.32 18.87
CA PRO A 110 4.26 9.20 18.31
C PRO A 110 5.61 9.10 19.02
N THR A 111 5.63 8.61 20.26
CA THR A 111 6.85 8.49 21.09
C THR A 111 7.53 7.14 20.94
N MET A 112 6.89 6.20 20.27
CA MET A 112 7.36 4.83 20.12
C MET A 112 8.33 4.68 18.94
N PRO A 113 9.32 3.78 19.02
CA PRO A 113 10.12 3.39 17.87
C PRO A 113 9.27 2.67 16.82
N GLU A 114 9.67 2.68 15.56
CA GLU A 114 8.90 2.15 14.42
C GLU A 114 8.39 0.72 14.65
N ALA A 115 9.23 -0.14 15.26
CA ALA A 115 8.84 -1.53 15.58
C ALA A 115 7.66 -1.58 16.57
N ALA A 116 7.66 -0.72 17.59
CA ALA A 116 6.57 -0.62 18.57
C ALA A 116 5.33 0.04 17.96
N GLN A 117 5.49 0.98 17.03
CA GLN A 117 4.37 1.59 16.32
C GLN A 117 3.55 0.56 15.53
N ALA A 118 4.21 -0.44 14.92
CA ALA A 118 3.52 -1.52 14.23
C ALA A 118 2.73 -2.42 15.20
N GLU A 119 3.28 -2.67 16.40
CA GLU A 119 2.59 -3.42 17.45
C GLU A 119 1.39 -2.62 18.01
N VAL A 120 1.58 -1.33 18.29
CA VAL A 120 0.46 -0.44 18.68
C VAL A 120 -0.64 -0.46 17.62
N ALA A 121 -0.31 -0.41 16.32
CA ALA A 121 -1.28 -0.50 15.24
C ALA A 121 -2.08 -1.81 15.28
N GLN A 122 -1.43 -2.94 15.61
CA GLN A 122 -2.11 -4.22 15.77
C GLN A 122 -3.11 -4.20 16.94
N HIS A 123 -2.74 -3.60 18.06
CA HIS A 123 -3.66 -3.44 19.19
C HIS A 123 -4.81 -2.48 18.86
N LEU A 124 -4.54 -1.38 18.18
CA LEU A 124 -5.58 -0.45 17.72
C LEU A 124 -6.59 -1.13 16.80
N ALA A 125 -6.12 -1.93 15.83
CA ALA A 125 -6.97 -2.72 14.94
C ALA A 125 -7.93 -3.64 15.74
N ASN A 126 -7.43 -4.28 16.80
CA ASN A 126 -8.22 -5.17 17.66
C ASN A 126 -9.16 -4.45 18.62
N LEU A 127 -8.79 -3.26 19.10
CA LEU A 127 -9.56 -2.52 20.12
C LEU A 127 -10.63 -1.61 19.51
N LEU A 128 -10.45 -1.15 18.28
CA LEU A 128 -11.36 -0.20 17.65
C LEU A 128 -12.50 -0.92 16.94
N PRO A 129 -13.76 -0.71 17.37
CA PRO A 129 -14.91 -1.17 16.62
C PRO A 129 -15.05 -0.38 15.31
N ASP A 130 -15.82 -0.89 14.36
CA ASP A 130 -16.05 -0.27 13.05
C ASP A 130 -16.50 1.19 13.14
N THR A 131 -17.33 1.50 14.13
CA THR A 131 -17.84 2.86 14.39
C THR A 131 -16.76 3.87 14.75
N ASN A 132 -15.63 3.40 15.28
CA ASN A 132 -14.55 4.23 15.78
C ASN A 132 -13.25 4.05 15.00
N PHE A 133 -13.26 3.24 13.93
CA PHE A 133 -12.06 2.95 13.15
C PHE A 133 -11.47 4.18 12.46
N THR A 134 -12.28 5.20 12.19
CA THR A 134 -11.80 6.50 11.68
C THR A 134 -10.79 7.19 12.59
N ALA A 135 -10.66 6.78 13.86
CA ALA A 135 -9.63 7.31 14.75
C ALA A 135 -8.19 7.05 14.24
N VAL A 136 -7.98 5.98 13.47
CA VAL A 136 -6.68 5.64 12.85
C VAL A 136 -6.57 6.07 11.37
N ALA A 137 -7.60 6.73 10.82
CA ALA A 137 -7.61 7.16 9.42
C ALA A 137 -6.40 8.02 9.05
N HIS A 138 -5.96 8.91 9.96
CA HIS A 138 -4.80 9.76 9.76
C HIS A 138 -3.48 8.97 9.62
N LEU A 139 -3.36 7.80 10.26
CA LEU A 139 -2.23 6.91 10.11
C LEU A 139 -2.28 6.17 8.77
N LEU A 140 -3.49 5.80 8.34
CA LEU A 140 -3.71 5.13 7.05
C LEU A 140 -3.40 6.05 5.86
N THR A 141 -3.76 7.32 5.92
CA THR A 141 -3.69 8.25 4.79
C THR A 141 -2.39 9.04 4.72
N ASN A 142 -1.57 9.00 5.78
CA ASN A 142 -0.29 9.69 5.81
C ASN A 142 0.80 8.86 5.11
N ALA A 143 1.31 9.37 3.98
CA ALA A 143 2.37 8.72 3.21
C ALA A 143 3.70 8.55 3.98
N LEU A 144 3.88 9.24 5.12
CA LEU A 144 5.06 9.12 5.99
C LEU A 144 4.89 8.08 7.10
N THR A 145 3.71 7.50 7.26
CA THR A 145 3.48 6.42 8.23
C THR A 145 4.38 5.22 7.89
N PRO A 146 5.06 4.63 8.90
CA PRO A 146 5.90 3.46 8.67
C PRO A 146 5.15 2.34 7.95
N GLN A 147 5.82 1.68 7.01
CA GLN A 147 5.20 0.65 6.17
C GLN A 147 4.54 -0.46 6.99
N GLY A 148 5.20 -0.91 8.09
CA GLY A 148 4.65 -1.94 8.97
C GLY A 148 3.32 -1.56 9.62
N VAL A 149 3.15 -0.28 9.97
CA VAL A 149 1.88 0.26 10.50
C VAL A 149 0.80 0.26 9.43
N VAL A 150 1.13 0.75 8.23
CA VAL A 150 0.19 0.78 7.10
C VAL A 150 -0.25 -0.64 6.73
N ASP A 151 0.67 -1.59 6.66
CA ASP A 151 0.36 -2.98 6.32
C ASP A 151 -0.61 -3.63 7.32
N VAL A 152 -0.43 -3.36 8.62
CA VAL A 152 -1.34 -3.82 9.67
C VAL A 152 -2.73 -3.21 9.52
N LEU A 153 -2.80 -1.88 9.39
CA LEU A 153 -4.08 -1.16 9.34
C LEU A 153 -4.85 -1.43 8.05
N VAL A 154 -4.16 -1.56 6.91
CA VAL A 154 -4.79 -1.96 5.64
C VAL A 154 -5.28 -3.40 5.73
N GLY A 155 -4.47 -4.32 6.28
CA GLY A 155 -4.86 -5.71 6.47
C GLY A 155 -6.14 -5.86 7.28
N ASP A 156 -6.30 -5.08 8.35
CA ASP A 156 -7.52 -5.04 9.14
C ASP A 156 -8.68 -4.36 8.39
N LEU A 157 -8.42 -3.22 7.74
CA LEU A 157 -9.42 -2.47 6.96
C LEU A 157 -10.10 -3.35 5.90
N LEU A 158 -9.36 -4.27 5.28
CA LEU A 158 -9.91 -5.19 4.27
C LEU A 158 -11.01 -6.11 4.81
N ASN A 159 -10.99 -6.40 6.11
CA ASN A 159 -11.98 -7.24 6.78
C ASN A 159 -13.17 -6.45 7.34
N ARG A 160 -13.14 -5.12 7.26
CA ARG A 160 -14.21 -4.26 7.78
C ARG A 160 -15.38 -4.12 6.79
N PRO A 161 -16.57 -3.71 7.27
CA PRO A 161 -17.71 -3.41 6.40
C PRO A 161 -17.36 -2.42 5.30
N ASN A 162 -18.00 -2.56 4.14
CA ASN A 162 -17.72 -1.72 2.97
C ASN A 162 -17.92 -0.23 3.24
N LYS A 163 -18.89 0.13 4.08
CA LYS A 163 -19.14 1.52 4.51
C LYS A 163 -17.98 2.16 5.27
N VAL A 164 -17.11 1.36 5.91
CA VAL A 164 -15.88 1.83 6.56
C VAL A 164 -14.72 1.74 5.58
N LYS A 165 -14.60 0.60 4.90
CA LYS A 165 -13.48 0.26 4.03
C LYS A 165 -13.36 1.18 2.81
N LEU A 166 -14.43 1.33 2.02
CA LEU A 166 -14.34 2.01 0.73
C LEU A 166 -14.00 3.50 0.84
N PRO A 167 -14.58 4.29 1.78
CA PRO A 167 -14.17 5.68 1.97
C PRO A 167 -12.70 5.82 2.35
N LEU A 168 -12.20 4.99 3.28
CA LEU A 168 -10.81 5.03 3.70
C LEU A 168 -9.85 4.56 2.59
N MET A 169 -10.23 3.57 1.79
CA MET A 169 -9.47 3.18 0.60
C MET A 169 -9.40 4.31 -0.44
N LEU A 170 -10.48 5.08 -0.59
CA LEU A 170 -10.50 6.25 -1.48
C LEU A 170 -9.53 7.33 -0.98
N ASP A 171 -9.47 7.55 0.33
CA ASP A 171 -8.53 8.50 0.92
C ASP A 171 -7.07 8.04 0.74
N VAL A 172 -6.77 6.75 0.91
CA VAL A 172 -5.46 6.16 0.63
C VAL A 172 -5.09 6.30 -0.86
N ALA A 173 -6.02 6.01 -1.77
CA ALA A 173 -5.81 6.15 -3.22
C ALA A 173 -5.55 7.60 -3.63
N ARG A 174 -6.18 8.56 -2.96
CA ARG A 174 -6.03 10.01 -3.19
C ARG A 174 -4.70 10.55 -2.66
N ALA A 175 -4.12 9.93 -1.63
CA ALA A 175 -2.90 10.40 -0.98
C ALA A 175 -1.69 10.25 -1.90
N ALA A 176 -1.14 11.38 -2.35
CA ALA A 176 0.03 11.39 -3.23
C ALA A 176 1.25 10.78 -2.53
N GLY A 177 1.96 9.88 -3.23
CA GLY A 177 3.14 9.21 -2.69
C GLY A 177 2.85 8.10 -1.67
N HIS A 178 1.59 7.81 -1.39
CA HIS A 178 1.23 6.74 -0.47
C HIS A 178 1.63 5.35 -1.03
N PRO A 179 2.29 4.48 -0.25
CA PRO A 179 2.79 3.19 -0.74
C PRO A 179 1.68 2.23 -1.22
N TRP A 180 0.46 2.40 -0.71
CA TRP A 180 -0.72 1.60 -1.10
C TRP A 180 -1.66 2.33 -2.08
N ARG A 181 -1.22 3.45 -2.68
CA ARG A 181 -2.08 4.24 -3.58
C ARG A 181 -2.60 3.43 -4.77
N ALA A 182 -1.71 2.71 -5.45
CA ALA A 182 -2.07 1.94 -6.64
C ALA A 182 -2.99 0.77 -6.32
N GLU A 183 -2.68 0.03 -5.26
CA GLU A 183 -3.46 -1.12 -4.79
C GLU A 183 -4.85 -0.68 -4.30
N ALA A 184 -4.92 0.42 -3.56
CA ALA A 184 -6.20 0.98 -3.10
C ALA A 184 -7.08 1.41 -4.28
N LYS A 185 -6.49 2.07 -5.30
CA LYS A 185 -7.21 2.45 -6.52
C LYS A 185 -7.72 1.22 -7.29
N GLN A 186 -6.86 0.21 -7.49
CA GLN A 186 -7.24 -1.03 -8.15
C GLN A 186 -8.37 -1.75 -7.41
N MET A 187 -8.33 -1.72 -6.09
CA MET A 187 -9.38 -2.32 -5.28
C MET A 187 -10.71 -1.59 -5.43
N LEU A 188 -10.70 -0.25 -5.41
CA LEU A 188 -11.90 0.55 -5.67
C LEU A 188 -12.47 0.27 -7.06
N GLU A 189 -11.60 0.16 -8.08
CA GLU A 189 -12.00 -0.19 -9.46
C GLU A 189 -12.75 -1.53 -9.52
N MET A 190 -12.35 -2.53 -8.72
CA MET A 190 -13.06 -3.81 -8.63
C MET A 190 -14.49 -3.68 -8.06
N TYR A 191 -14.73 -2.71 -7.15
CA TYR A 191 -16.05 -2.48 -6.58
C TYR A 191 -16.97 -1.68 -7.53
N VAL A 192 -16.44 -0.60 -8.13
CA VAL A 192 -17.24 0.30 -8.98
C VAL A 192 -17.19 -0.06 -10.46
N GLU A 193 -16.44 -1.10 -10.83
CA GLU A 193 -16.29 -1.66 -12.18
C GLU A 193 -15.82 -0.61 -13.22
N ARG A 194 -15.13 0.43 -12.77
CA ARG A 194 -14.67 1.53 -13.63
C ARG A 194 -13.47 2.26 -13.04
N ASP A 195 -12.49 2.62 -13.90
CA ASP A 195 -11.41 3.56 -13.57
C ASP A 195 -11.80 4.98 -13.98
N PHE A 196 -11.69 5.92 -13.04
CA PHE A 196 -11.92 7.36 -13.26
C PHE A 196 -10.61 8.15 -13.33
N GLY A 197 -9.45 7.48 -13.47
CA GLY A 197 -8.15 8.15 -13.51
C GLY A 197 -7.86 8.92 -12.22
N GLU A 198 -7.58 10.21 -12.36
CA GLU A 198 -7.34 11.12 -11.23
C GLU A 198 -8.56 12.01 -10.92
N ASP A 199 -9.73 11.69 -11.46
CA ASP A 199 -10.97 12.39 -11.13
C ASP A 199 -11.55 11.88 -9.80
N TRP A 200 -11.03 12.43 -8.70
CA TRP A 200 -11.41 12.04 -7.34
C TRP A 200 -12.84 12.38 -6.98
N ALA A 201 -13.45 13.37 -7.67
CA ALA A 201 -14.87 13.68 -7.49
C ALA A 201 -15.75 12.58 -8.10
N ALA A 202 -15.39 12.08 -9.27
CA ALA A 202 -16.08 10.96 -9.91
C ALA A 202 -15.91 9.66 -9.09
N TRP A 203 -14.71 9.41 -8.55
CA TRP A 203 -14.48 8.29 -7.63
C TRP A 203 -15.38 8.35 -6.40
N ASP A 204 -15.47 9.52 -5.75
CA ASP A 204 -16.31 9.69 -4.57
C ASP A 204 -17.77 9.42 -4.87
N GLN A 205 -18.28 10.00 -5.96
CA GLN A 205 -19.66 9.76 -6.40
C GLN A 205 -19.94 8.29 -6.68
N ALA A 206 -19.02 7.59 -7.36
CA ALA A 206 -19.18 6.18 -7.68
C ALA A 206 -19.17 5.30 -6.44
N VAL A 207 -18.25 5.55 -5.49
CA VAL A 207 -18.19 4.84 -4.20
C VAL A 207 -19.46 5.04 -3.40
N GLN A 208 -19.97 6.28 -3.30
CA GLN A 208 -21.21 6.59 -2.59
C GLN A 208 -22.43 5.94 -3.25
N ALA A 209 -22.52 5.94 -4.58
CA ALA A 209 -23.57 5.26 -5.31
C ALA A 209 -23.53 3.75 -5.05
N TRP A 210 -22.33 3.15 -5.14
CA TRP A 210 -22.16 1.73 -4.88
C TRP A 210 -22.57 1.33 -3.46
N LEU A 211 -22.16 2.09 -2.45
CA LEU A 211 -22.52 1.85 -1.05
C LEU A 211 -24.03 1.96 -0.80
N LYS A 212 -24.72 2.85 -1.53
CA LYS A 212 -26.17 2.98 -1.45
C LYS A 212 -26.91 1.77 -2.02
N GLU A 213 -26.36 1.18 -3.08
CA GLU A 213 -26.95 0.01 -3.76
C GLU A 213 -26.58 -1.31 -3.05
N ASN A 214 -25.47 -1.31 -2.30
CA ASN A 214 -24.93 -2.48 -1.61
C ASN A 214 -24.77 -2.20 -0.10
N PRO A 215 -25.87 -2.04 0.65
CA PRO A 215 -25.78 -1.85 2.10
C PRO A 215 -25.23 -3.12 2.75
N ASP A 216 -24.32 -2.95 3.77
CA ASP A 216 -23.76 -4.07 4.54
C ASP A 216 -24.82 -4.80 5.38
#